data_cbb23ce0db3297be5c99a1cafae3275a
#
_entry.id   cbb23ce0db3297be5c99a1cafae3275a
#
_cell.length_a   1.000
_cell.length_b   1.000
_cell.length_c   1.000
_cell.angle_alpha   90.00
_cell.angle_beta   90.00
_cell.angle_gamma   90.00
#
_symmetry.space_group_name_H-M   'P 1'
#
loop_
_entity.id
_entity.type
_entity.pdbx_description
1 polymer ?
#
loop_
_entity_poly.entity_id
_entity_poly.type
_entity_poly.pdbx_seq_one_letter_code
_entity_poly.pdbx_strand_id
1 'polypeptide(L)'
;DRATRNARLRECVDVMRALFAGETVSHDGLVRVDRAKLHTLPQEPPPLIGPAISVDTARWVGEWADGLATVNQPVAKLGEMIEAFRSNGGEGKRLVLQVHLSWAPSEEEALRVAHEQWRTNVFPPPVCWDLEMVEDFDRRARDVTPAQVRDSVLVSADLAQHVAWLQELTALGFDEINLHHVGQDLTAFIDAFGEHVLPHLAR
;
A
#
# COMPACT_ATOMS: atom_id res chain seq x y z
N ASP A 1 -3.35 20.80 7.65
CA ASP A 1 -2.06 20.65 6.94
C ASP A 1 -1.40 19.31 7.25
N ARG A 2 -0.28 18.99 6.60
CA ARG A 2 0.44 17.70 6.76
C ARG A 2 1.03 17.57 8.17
N ALA A 3 1.56 18.64 8.74
CA ALA A 3 2.18 18.61 10.06
C ALA A 3 1.15 18.25 11.14
N THR A 4 -0.01 18.88 11.10
CA THR A 4 -1.12 18.59 12.04
C THR A 4 -1.62 17.14 11.88
N ARG A 5 -1.73 16.63 10.64
CA ARG A 5 -2.13 15.21 10.42
C ARG A 5 -1.12 14.23 10.99
N ASN A 6 0.16 14.49 10.78
CA ASN A 6 1.24 13.64 11.30
C ASN A 6 1.27 13.68 12.83
N ALA A 7 1.15 14.86 13.44
CA ALA A 7 1.10 15.01 14.90
C ALA A 7 -0.11 14.24 15.49
N ARG A 8 -1.29 14.40 14.89
CA ARG A 8 -2.49 13.66 15.30
C ARG A 8 -2.30 12.14 15.17
N LEU A 9 -1.74 11.67 14.06
CA LEU A 9 -1.47 10.24 13.88
C LEU A 9 -0.50 9.71 14.94
N ARG A 10 0.52 10.50 15.29
CA ARG A 10 1.47 10.12 16.34
C ARG A 10 0.78 9.98 17.70
N GLU A 11 -0.07 10.92 18.08
CA GLU A 11 -0.87 10.80 19.30
C GLU A 11 -1.78 9.58 19.29
N CYS A 12 -2.42 9.26 18.13
CA CYS A 12 -3.20 8.04 17.98
C CYS A 12 -2.37 6.78 18.20
N VAL A 13 -1.16 6.72 17.65
CA VAL A 13 -0.24 5.58 17.83
C VAL A 13 0.12 5.40 19.31
N ASP A 14 0.47 6.48 20.00
CA ASP A 14 0.84 6.44 21.41
C ASP A 14 -0.33 5.97 22.29
N VAL A 15 -1.54 6.47 22.04
CA VAL A 15 -2.77 6.03 22.69
C VAL A 15 -3.06 4.55 22.41
N MET A 16 -2.96 4.11 21.15
CA MET A 16 -3.20 2.71 20.79
C MET A 16 -2.20 1.77 21.48
N ARG A 17 -0.92 2.13 21.52
CA ARG A 17 0.11 1.33 22.22
C ARG A 17 -0.19 1.19 23.70
N ALA A 18 -0.54 2.28 24.40
CA ALA A 18 -0.92 2.25 25.80
C ALA A 18 -2.17 1.40 26.06
N LEU A 19 -3.18 1.50 25.18
CA LEU A 19 -4.39 0.66 25.26
C LEU A 19 -4.06 -0.83 25.07
N PHE A 20 -3.21 -1.19 24.10
CA PHE A 20 -2.76 -2.57 23.87
C PHE A 20 -1.89 -3.09 25.03
N ALA A 21 -1.20 -2.21 25.76
CA ALA A 21 -0.51 -2.56 27.01
C ALA A 21 -1.46 -2.79 28.19
N GLY A 22 -2.77 -2.60 28.01
CA GLY A 22 -3.79 -2.77 29.06
C GLY A 22 -3.96 -1.57 29.99
N GLU A 23 -3.37 -0.45 29.66
CA GLU A 23 -3.47 0.78 30.45
C GLU A 23 -4.87 1.42 30.34
N THR A 24 -5.22 2.21 31.36
CA THR A 24 -6.34 3.14 31.29
C THR A 24 -5.82 4.48 30.83
N VAL A 25 -6.22 4.91 29.63
CA VAL A 25 -5.67 6.08 28.95
C VAL A 25 -6.61 7.27 29.03
N SER A 26 -6.07 8.40 29.46
CA SER A 26 -6.67 9.73 29.26
C SER A 26 -5.65 10.59 28.51
N HIS A 27 -6.06 11.23 27.43
CA HIS A 27 -5.25 12.09 26.59
C HIS A 27 -6.06 13.30 26.14
N ASP A 28 -5.51 14.49 26.26
CA ASP A 28 -6.13 15.76 25.85
C ASP A 28 -5.17 16.56 24.97
N GLY A 29 -5.15 16.22 23.68
CA GLY A 29 -4.34 16.83 22.66
C GLY A 29 -5.13 17.04 21.36
N LEU A 30 -4.50 16.76 20.23
CA LEU A 30 -5.17 16.71 18.92
C LEU A 30 -6.16 15.55 18.83
N VAL A 31 -5.97 14.53 19.68
CA VAL A 31 -6.90 13.44 19.94
C VAL A 31 -7.37 13.53 21.38
N ARG A 32 -8.65 13.31 21.62
CA ARG A 32 -9.21 13.29 22.99
C ARG A 32 -9.67 11.92 23.37
N VAL A 33 -9.18 11.45 24.52
CA VAL A 33 -9.53 10.15 25.10
C VAL A 33 -9.78 10.36 26.60
N ASP A 34 -10.91 9.89 27.12
CA ASP A 34 -11.22 9.96 28.53
C ASP A 34 -11.38 8.55 29.11
N ARG A 35 -10.44 8.15 29.97
CA ARG A 35 -10.45 6.89 30.74
C ARG A 35 -10.76 5.66 29.88
N ALA A 36 -10.26 5.63 28.63
CA ALA A 36 -10.46 4.48 27.75
C ALA A 36 -9.59 3.30 28.22
N LYS A 37 -10.15 2.10 28.12
CA LYS A 37 -9.47 0.85 28.46
C LYS A 37 -9.96 -0.29 27.58
N LEU A 38 -9.05 -1.13 27.11
CA LEU A 38 -9.40 -2.40 26.51
C LEU A 38 -9.56 -3.46 27.62
N HIS A 39 -10.73 -4.04 27.71
CA HIS A 39 -11.04 -5.08 28.71
C HIS A 39 -10.70 -6.49 28.21
N THR A 40 -10.54 -6.66 26.91
CA THR A 40 -10.06 -7.89 26.27
C THR A 40 -8.82 -7.55 25.45
N LEU A 41 -7.71 -8.16 25.81
CA LEU A 41 -6.43 -7.92 25.15
C LEU A 41 -6.02 -9.14 24.31
N PRO A 42 -5.40 -8.95 23.16
CA PRO A 42 -4.72 -10.03 22.46
C PRO A 42 -3.54 -10.52 23.29
N GLN A 43 -3.09 -11.76 23.07
CA GLN A 43 -1.88 -12.29 23.72
C GLN A 43 -0.64 -11.47 23.35
N GLU A 44 -0.55 -11.05 22.09
CA GLU A 44 0.46 -10.14 21.57
C GLU A 44 -0.21 -8.95 20.91
N PRO A 45 0.22 -7.71 21.20
CA PRO A 45 -0.29 -6.53 20.51
C PRO A 45 -0.09 -6.64 18.99
N PRO A 46 -1.09 -6.25 18.17
CA PRO A 46 -0.90 -6.24 16.73
C PRO A 46 0.16 -5.21 16.34
N PRO A 47 1.02 -5.50 15.35
CA PRO A 47 1.98 -4.54 14.85
C PRO A 47 1.28 -3.36 14.18
N LEU A 48 1.77 -2.15 14.43
CA LEU A 48 1.29 -0.93 13.78
C LEU A 48 2.13 -0.66 12.52
N ILE A 49 1.58 -0.99 11.37
CA ILE A 49 2.25 -0.80 10.07
C ILE A 49 1.93 0.59 9.54
N GLY A 50 2.96 1.38 9.26
CA GLY A 50 2.81 2.75 8.76
C GLY A 50 2.80 2.81 7.23
N PRO A 51 1.80 3.47 6.59
CA PRO A 51 1.77 3.61 5.12
C PRO A 51 2.64 4.78 4.65
N ALA A 52 3.34 4.59 3.52
CA ALA A 52 4.05 5.66 2.84
C ALA A 52 4.06 5.47 1.32
N ILE A 53 4.04 6.59 0.58
CA ILE A 53 4.19 6.65 -0.88
C ILE A 53 5.30 7.64 -1.29
N SER A 54 6.06 8.16 -0.33
CA SER A 54 7.19 9.06 -0.57
C SER A 54 8.33 8.78 0.41
N VAL A 55 9.55 9.12 0.00
CA VAL A 55 10.77 8.94 0.79
C VAL A 55 10.68 9.63 2.16
N ASP A 56 10.18 10.89 2.18
CA ASP A 56 10.04 11.64 3.45
C ASP A 56 9.04 11.01 4.40
N THR A 57 7.92 10.46 3.86
CA THR A 57 6.93 9.78 4.69
C THR A 57 7.49 8.46 5.19
N ALA A 58 8.21 7.70 4.36
CA ALA A 58 8.85 6.45 4.76
C ALA A 58 9.87 6.69 5.88
N ARG A 59 10.69 7.74 5.78
CA ARG A 59 11.61 8.14 6.85
C ARG A 59 10.87 8.40 8.16
N TRP A 60 9.83 9.23 8.13
CA TRP A 60 9.04 9.54 9.32
C TRP A 60 8.33 8.31 9.91
N VAL A 61 7.84 7.40 9.07
CA VAL A 61 7.23 6.13 9.51
C VAL A 61 8.24 5.28 10.29
N GLY A 62 9.51 5.28 9.92
CA GLY A 62 10.58 4.56 10.62
C GLY A 62 10.68 4.90 12.12
N GLU A 63 10.35 6.13 12.51
CA GLU A 63 10.43 6.61 13.89
C GLU A 63 9.43 5.92 14.84
N TRP A 64 8.30 5.45 14.32
CA TRP A 64 7.21 5.03 15.19
C TRP A 64 6.55 3.69 14.81
N ALA A 65 6.57 3.31 13.55
CA ALA A 65 5.87 2.12 13.10
C ALA A 65 6.67 0.84 13.36
N ASP A 66 5.96 -0.29 13.41
CA ASP A 66 6.54 -1.62 13.53
C ASP A 66 6.82 -2.24 12.15
N GLY A 67 6.43 -1.55 11.08
CA GLY A 67 6.71 -1.89 9.69
C GLY A 67 6.27 -0.78 8.74
N LEU A 68 6.67 -0.92 7.48
CA LEU A 68 6.33 -0.01 6.39
C LEU A 68 5.42 -0.72 5.39
N ALA A 69 4.29 -0.10 5.01
CA ALA A 69 3.48 -0.52 3.89
C ALA A 69 3.56 0.51 2.76
N THR A 70 3.72 0.04 1.52
CA THR A 70 3.70 0.89 0.34
C THR A 70 3.01 0.21 -0.84
N VAL A 71 2.85 0.93 -1.94
CA VAL A 71 2.33 0.41 -3.21
C VAL A 71 3.44 0.36 -4.25
N ASN A 72 3.24 -0.40 -5.33
CA ASN A 72 4.22 -0.47 -6.42
C ASN A 72 4.48 0.92 -7.03
N GLN A 73 5.75 1.19 -7.18
CA GLN A 73 6.33 2.40 -7.77
C GLN A 73 7.62 1.98 -8.51
N PRO A 74 8.29 2.87 -9.24
CA PRO A 74 9.59 2.56 -9.82
C PRO A 74 10.54 1.97 -8.79
N VAL A 75 11.23 0.89 -9.15
CA VAL A 75 12.11 0.09 -8.27
C VAL A 75 13.13 0.97 -7.54
N ALA A 76 13.74 1.92 -8.25
CA ALA A 76 14.69 2.87 -7.65
C ALA A 76 14.05 3.66 -6.50
N LYS A 77 12.81 4.15 -6.68
CA LYS A 77 12.08 4.90 -5.66
C LYS A 77 11.70 4.03 -4.47
N LEU A 78 11.31 2.77 -4.71
CA LEU A 78 11.06 1.81 -3.62
C LEU A 78 12.34 1.57 -2.80
N GLY A 79 13.49 1.42 -3.46
CA GLY A 79 14.79 1.31 -2.80
C GLY A 79 15.12 2.51 -1.91
N GLU A 80 14.93 3.74 -2.42
CA GLU A 80 15.10 4.98 -1.63
C GLU A 80 14.17 5.06 -0.43
N MET A 81 12.91 4.61 -0.58
CA MET A 81 11.94 4.59 0.52
C MET A 81 12.32 3.57 1.59
N ILE A 82 12.76 2.38 1.20
CA ILE A 82 13.23 1.34 2.12
C ILE A 82 14.44 1.84 2.90
N GLU A 83 15.42 2.42 2.21
CA GLU A 83 16.62 2.98 2.86
C GLU A 83 16.25 4.10 3.84
N ALA A 84 15.36 5.02 3.44
CA ALA A 84 14.92 6.10 4.30
C ALA A 84 14.16 5.61 5.54
N PHE A 85 13.38 4.53 5.42
CA PHE A 85 12.70 3.89 6.53
C PHE A 85 13.69 3.20 7.48
N ARG A 86 14.60 2.38 6.92
CA ARG A 86 15.60 1.64 7.70
C ARG A 86 16.55 2.56 8.46
N SER A 87 17.09 3.57 7.80
CA SER A 87 18.03 4.52 8.39
C SER A 87 17.41 5.39 9.51
N ASN A 88 16.09 5.41 9.64
CA ASN A 88 15.39 6.22 10.64
C ASN A 88 14.61 5.37 11.67
N GLY A 89 15.17 4.26 12.08
CA GLY A 89 14.62 3.37 13.13
C GLY A 89 13.79 2.20 12.61
N GLY A 90 13.73 1.99 11.29
CA GLY A 90 13.02 0.88 10.64
C GLY A 90 13.89 -0.34 10.36
N GLU A 91 15.15 -0.37 10.81
CA GLU A 91 16.04 -1.52 10.59
C GLU A 91 15.46 -2.79 11.21
N GLY A 92 15.42 -3.88 10.41
CA GLY A 92 14.86 -5.18 10.83
C GLY A 92 13.34 -5.22 10.98
N LYS A 93 12.62 -4.10 10.72
CA LYS A 93 11.16 -4.07 10.76
C LYS A 93 10.55 -4.50 9.44
N ARG A 94 9.30 -4.97 9.51
CA ARG A 94 8.55 -5.55 8.39
C ARG A 94 8.32 -4.57 7.24
N LEU A 95 8.51 -5.07 6.02
CA LEU A 95 8.22 -4.35 4.78
C LEU A 95 7.09 -5.04 4.02
N VAL A 96 6.03 -4.30 3.72
CA VAL A 96 4.83 -4.78 3.01
C VAL A 96 4.64 -3.98 1.73
N LEU A 97 4.47 -4.67 0.61
CA LEU A 97 4.20 -4.08 -0.69
C LEU A 97 2.84 -4.53 -1.21
N GLN A 98 1.99 -3.61 -1.63
CA GLN A 98 0.83 -3.91 -2.45
C GLN A 98 1.14 -3.64 -3.91
N VAL A 99 0.94 -4.64 -4.77
CA VAL A 99 1.18 -4.54 -6.22
C VAL A 99 -0.14 -4.49 -6.95
N HIS A 100 -0.41 -3.38 -7.64
CA HIS A 100 -1.56 -3.26 -8.53
C HIS A 100 -1.21 -3.88 -9.88
N LEU A 101 -2.00 -4.85 -10.30
CA LEU A 101 -1.78 -5.56 -11.55
C LEU A 101 -3.11 -5.91 -12.24
N SER A 102 -3.05 -6.12 -13.54
CA SER A 102 -4.14 -6.63 -14.35
C SER A 102 -3.63 -7.74 -15.25
N TRP A 103 -4.26 -8.88 -15.15
CA TRP A 103 -4.04 -10.04 -16.00
C TRP A 103 -5.38 -10.51 -16.59
N ALA A 104 -5.34 -10.94 -17.84
CA ALA A 104 -6.42 -11.65 -18.50
C ALA A 104 -5.83 -12.56 -19.59
N PRO A 105 -6.60 -13.50 -20.17
CA PRO A 105 -6.10 -14.40 -21.21
C PRO A 105 -5.59 -13.71 -22.49
N SER A 106 -5.95 -12.43 -22.70
CA SER A 106 -5.44 -11.59 -23.80
C SER A 106 -4.98 -10.23 -23.30
N GLU A 107 -4.00 -9.66 -24.01
CA GLU A 107 -3.46 -8.34 -23.69
C GLU A 107 -4.52 -7.23 -23.82
N GLU A 108 -5.41 -7.34 -24.80
CA GLU A 108 -6.52 -6.41 -25.00
C GLU A 108 -7.46 -6.43 -23.80
N GLU A 109 -7.82 -7.61 -23.33
CA GLU A 109 -8.70 -7.79 -22.18
C GLU A 109 -8.06 -7.30 -20.88
N ALA A 110 -6.78 -7.65 -20.64
CA ALA A 110 -6.05 -7.20 -19.47
C ALA A 110 -5.99 -5.66 -19.41
N LEU A 111 -5.75 -5.01 -20.55
CA LEU A 111 -5.71 -3.56 -20.65
C LEU A 111 -7.11 -2.92 -20.50
N ARG A 112 -8.13 -3.54 -21.07
CA ARG A 112 -9.53 -3.09 -20.93
C ARG A 112 -9.94 -3.12 -19.46
N VAL A 113 -9.68 -4.23 -18.76
CA VAL A 113 -9.99 -4.37 -17.33
C VAL A 113 -9.24 -3.32 -16.51
N ALA A 114 -7.93 -3.15 -16.74
CA ALA A 114 -7.15 -2.13 -16.04
C ALA A 114 -7.72 -0.72 -16.26
N HIS A 115 -8.05 -0.37 -17.50
CA HIS A 115 -8.59 0.94 -17.81
C HIS A 115 -9.97 1.18 -17.18
N GLU A 116 -10.89 0.23 -17.28
CA GLU A 116 -12.22 0.35 -16.69
C GLU A 116 -12.20 0.48 -15.16
N GLN A 117 -11.34 -0.28 -14.50
CA GLN A 117 -11.31 -0.37 -13.04
C GLN A 117 -10.36 0.63 -12.37
N TRP A 118 -9.34 1.13 -13.08
CA TRP A 118 -8.28 1.92 -12.45
C TRP A 118 -8.10 3.34 -12.97
N ARG A 119 -8.77 3.74 -14.06
CA ARG A 119 -8.64 5.09 -14.65
C ARG A 119 -8.87 6.24 -13.66
N THR A 120 -9.67 6.01 -12.61
CA THR A 120 -9.92 7.01 -11.56
C THR A 120 -8.80 7.10 -10.52
N ASN A 121 -7.83 6.19 -10.53
CA ASN A 121 -6.76 6.08 -9.55
C ASN A 121 -5.38 6.51 -10.07
N VAL A 122 -5.30 7.07 -11.28
CA VAL A 122 -4.03 7.46 -11.92
C VAL A 122 -3.55 8.87 -11.54
N PHE A 123 -4.34 9.62 -10.78
CA PHE A 123 -4.04 11.02 -10.48
C PHE A 123 -3.01 11.12 -9.36
N PRO A 124 -1.87 11.82 -9.62
CA PRO A 124 -0.88 12.05 -8.58
C PRO A 124 -1.35 13.14 -7.60
N PRO A 125 -0.75 13.19 -6.40
CA PRO A 125 -0.92 14.35 -5.51
C PRO A 125 -0.46 15.65 -6.20
N PRO A 126 -1.14 16.80 -5.90
CA PRO A 126 -2.25 16.94 -4.96
C PRO A 126 -3.63 16.60 -5.53
N VAL A 127 -3.74 16.34 -6.82
CA VAL A 127 -5.04 16.17 -7.52
C VAL A 127 -5.92 15.13 -6.84
N CYS A 128 -5.39 13.95 -6.53
CA CYS A 128 -6.16 12.89 -5.87
C CYS A 128 -6.62 13.26 -4.44
N TRP A 129 -6.05 14.31 -3.83
CA TRP A 129 -6.43 14.79 -2.50
C TRP A 129 -7.46 15.92 -2.51
N ASP A 130 -7.60 16.58 -3.67
CA ASP A 130 -8.50 17.73 -3.84
C ASP A 130 -9.85 17.32 -4.45
N LEU A 131 -9.99 16.06 -4.90
CA LEU A 131 -11.24 15.51 -5.40
C LEU A 131 -12.06 14.99 -4.21
N GLU A 132 -13.24 15.58 -3.97
CA GLU A 132 -14.07 15.26 -2.79
C GLU A 132 -15.15 14.23 -3.10
N MET A 133 -15.72 14.28 -4.31
CA MET A 133 -16.88 13.47 -4.69
C MET A 133 -16.51 12.43 -5.77
N VAL A 134 -17.20 11.30 -5.78
CA VAL A 134 -16.99 10.23 -6.77
C VAL A 134 -17.17 10.76 -8.19
N GLU A 135 -18.14 11.63 -8.41
CA GLU A 135 -18.42 12.25 -9.71
C GLU A 135 -17.28 13.16 -10.20
N ASP A 136 -16.46 13.68 -9.30
CA ASP A 136 -15.28 14.47 -9.66
C ASP A 136 -14.17 13.58 -10.20
N PHE A 137 -13.97 12.40 -9.58
CA PHE A 137 -13.07 11.38 -10.12
C PHE A 137 -13.54 10.89 -11.49
N ASP A 138 -14.81 10.55 -11.64
CA ASP A 138 -15.38 10.10 -12.90
C ASP A 138 -15.23 11.15 -14.01
N ARG A 139 -15.51 12.42 -13.68
CA ARG A 139 -15.36 13.52 -14.61
C ARG A 139 -13.90 13.71 -15.03
N ARG A 140 -12.99 13.64 -14.08
CA ARG A 140 -11.56 13.80 -14.33
C ARG A 140 -10.98 12.64 -15.14
N ALA A 141 -11.52 11.44 -14.95
CA ALA A 141 -11.05 10.22 -15.61
C ALA A 141 -11.59 10.02 -17.04
N ARG A 142 -12.46 10.88 -17.55
CA ARG A 142 -13.08 10.70 -18.89
C ARG A 142 -12.05 10.61 -20.01
N ASP A 143 -10.99 11.40 -19.93
CA ASP A 143 -9.95 11.51 -20.95
C ASP A 143 -8.70 10.69 -20.62
N VAL A 144 -8.73 9.90 -19.54
CA VAL A 144 -7.62 9.00 -19.19
C VAL A 144 -7.54 7.89 -20.22
N THR A 145 -6.38 7.78 -20.84
CA THR A 145 -6.12 6.75 -21.84
C THR A 145 -5.66 5.44 -21.21
N PRO A 146 -5.84 4.28 -21.89
CA PRO A 146 -5.27 3.02 -21.42
C PRO A 146 -3.76 3.06 -21.18
N ALA A 147 -3.01 3.84 -21.97
CA ALA A 147 -1.57 4.01 -21.80
C ALA A 147 -1.23 4.64 -20.45
N GLN A 148 -1.98 5.65 -20.01
CA GLN A 148 -1.78 6.29 -18.70
C GLN A 148 -2.05 5.36 -17.52
N VAL A 149 -2.92 4.37 -17.68
CA VAL A 149 -3.18 3.37 -16.62
C VAL A 149 -1.98 2.44 -16.44
N ARG A 150 -1.25 2.12 -17.52
CA ARG A 150 -0.02 1.30 -17.46
C ARG A 150 1.08 1.91 -16.61
N ASP A 151 1.07 3.22 -16.38
CA ASP A 151 2.02 3.89 -15.49
C ASP A 151 1.77 3.55 -14.00
N SER A 152 0.57 3.06 -13.67
CA SER A 152 0.15 2.78 -12.29
C SER A 152 -0.16 1.30 -12.03
N VAL A 153 -0.41 0.52 -13.07
CA VAL A 153 -0.83 -0.89 -13.00
C VAL A 153 0.07 -1.73 -13.92
N LEU A 154 0.59 -2.82 -13.40
CA LEU A 154 1.33 -3.81 -14.19
C LEU A 154 0.34 -4.61 -15.04
N VAL A 155 0.29 -4.37 -16.35
CA VAL A 155 -0.71 -4.96 -17.25
C VAL A 155 -0.03 -5.90 -18.25
N SER A 156 -0.38 -7.17 -18.23
CA SER A 156 0.06 -8.16 -19.23
C SER A 156 -0.84 -9.39 -19.24
N ALA A 157 -0.97 -10.03 -20.41
CA ALA A 157 -1.49 -11.39 -20.54
C ALA A 157 -0.40 -12.44 -20.32
N ASP A 158 0.87 -12.05 -20.42
CA ASP A 158 2.01 -12.95 -20.25
C ASP A 158 2.33 -13.16 -18.78
N LEU A 159 2.09 -14.37 -18.28
CA LEU A 159 2.39 -14.74 -16.91
C LEU A 159 3.90 -14.73 -16.59
N ALA A 160 4.76 -15.00 -17.59
CA ALA A 160 6.21 -14.91 -17.39
C ALA A 160 6.66 -13.44 -17.14
N GLN A 161 5.98 -12.47 -17.76
CA GLN A 161 6.22 -11.06 -17.48
C GLN A 161 5.84 -10.69 -16.05
N HIS A 162 4.73 -11.21 -15.52
CA HIS A 162 4.36 -11.01 -14.11
C HIS A 162 5.37 -11.65 -13.17
N VAL A 163 5.88 -12.84 -13.47
CA VAL A 163 6.97 -13.48 -12.71
C VAL A 163 8.19 -12.55 -12.66
N ALA A 164 8.63 -12.01 -13.81
CA ALA A 164 9.79 -11.14 -13.88
C ALA A 164 9.62 -9.87 -13.01
N TRP A 165 8.49 -9.19 -13.12
CA TRP A 165 8.20 -8.01 -12.29
C TRP A 165 8.18 -8.34 -10.80
N LEU A 166 7.54 -9.44 -10.41
CA LEU A 166 7.45 -9.81 -9.00
C LEU A 166 8.79 -10.27 -8.43
N GLN A 167 9.64 -10.94 -9.23
CA GLN A 167 11.02 -11.26 -8.83
C GLN A 167 11.85 -10.01 -8.59
N GLU A 168 11.75 -9.00 -9.46
CA GLU A 168 12.42 -7.72 -9.28
C GLU A 168 11.98 -7.02 -7.98
N LEU A 169 10.68 -6.99 -7.70
CA LEU A 169 10.12 -6.42 -6.47
C LEU A 169 10.53 -7.22 -5.22
N THR A 170 10.53 -8.56 -5.32
CA THR A 170 10.97 -9.45 -4.23
C THR A 170 12.44 -9.22 -3.88
N ALA A 171 13.28 -8.94 -4.87
CA ALA A 171 14.71 -8.67 -4.67
C ALA A 171 14.99 -7.41 -3.82
N LEU A 172 14.02 -6.51 -3.68
CA LEU A 172 14.11 -5.35 -2.77
C LEU A 172 14.02 -5.72 -1.29
N GLY A 173 13.65 -6.96 -0.96
CA GLY A 173 13.61 -7.46 0.42
C GLY A 173 12.31 -7.15 1.16
N PHE A 174 11.18 -7.07 0.46
CA PHE A 174 9.86 -7.07 1.09
C PHE A 174 9.58 -8.43 1.74
N ASP A 175 9.05 -8.40 2.96
CA ASP A 175 8.63 -9.58 3.71
C ASP A 175 7.29 -10.12 3.22
N GLU A 176 6.46 -9.24 2.65
CA GLU A 176 5.13 -9.56 2.15
C GLU A 176 4.82 -8.73 0.89
N ILE A 177 4.33 -9.42 -0.13
CA ILE A 177 3.84 -8.79 -1.37
C ILE A 177 2.38 -9.20 -1.58
N ASN A 178 1.48 -8.23 -1.47
CA ASN A 178 0.05 -8.39 -1.68
C ASN A 178 -0.30 -8.09 -3.15
N LEU A 179 -0.74 -9.11 -3.88
CA LEU A 179 -1.16 -8.94 -5.27
C LEU A 179 -2.59 -8.43 -5.33
N HIS A 180 -2.76 -7.22 -5.83
CA HIS A 180 -4.06 -6.61 -6.05
C HIS A 180 -4.38 -6.64 -7.55
N HIS A 181 -5.08 -7.68 -8.00
CA HIS A 181 -5.69 -7.68 -9.33
C HIS A 181 -6.81 -6.66 -9.36
N VAL A 182 -6.70 -5.67 -10.27
CA VAL A 182 -7.67 -4.55 -10.31
C VAL A 182 -9.03 -4.92 -10.89
N GLY A 183 -9.15 -6.10 -11.53
CA GLY A 183 -10.43 -6.64 -12.01
C GLY A 183 -11.31 -7.17 -10.88
N GLN A 184 -12.61 -7.30 -11.16
CA GLN A 184 -13.59 -7.76 -10.17
C GLN A 184 -13.76 -9.28 -10.16
N ASP A 185 -13.51 -9.98 -11.27
CA ASP A 185 -13.48 -11.44 -11.32
C ASP A 185 -12.07 -11.94 -10.99
N LEU A 186 -11.95 -12.51 -9.80
CA LEU A 186 -10.67 -12.98 -9.27
C LEU A 186 -10.41 -14.46 -9.54
N THR A 187 -11.41 -15.26 -9.95
CA THR A 187 -11.27 -16.72 -10.01
C THR A 187 -10.19 -17.12 -11.00
N ALA A 188 -10.30 -16.68 -12.25
CA ALA A 188 -9.32 -17.00 -13.28
C ALA A 188 -7.91 -16.47 -12.97
N PHE A 189 -7.83 -15.29 -12.34
CA PHE A 189 -6.57 -14.72 -11.88
C PHE A 189 -5.92 -15.58 -10.79
N ILE A 190 -6.69 -15.96 -9.77
CA ILE A 190 -6.17 -16.79 -8.65
C ILE A 190 -5.65 -18.13 -9.18
N ASP A 191 -6.42 -18.78 -10.06
CA ASP A 191 -6.03 -20.07 -10.62
C ASP A 191 -4.74 -19.95 -11.45
N ALA A 192 -4.69 -18.99 -12.39
CA ALA A 192 -3.53 -18.79 -13.26
C ALA A 192 -2.27 -18.39 -12.47
N PHE A 193 -2.40 -17.48 -11.50
CA PHE A 193 -1.26 -17.05 -10.69
C PHE A 193 -0.81 -18.14 -9.71
N GLY A 194 -1.74 -18.89 -9.13
CA GLY A 194 -1.45 -20.02 -8.26
C GLY A 194 -0.68 -21.12 -8.98
N GLU A 195 -1.02 -21.40 -10.23
CA GLU A 195 -0.37 -22.46 -11.02
C GLU A 195 0.94 -22.00 -11.68
N HIS A 196 1.00 -20.76 -12.21
CA HIS A 196 2.06 -20.37 -13.13
C HIS A 196 2.96 -19.24 -12.64
N VAL A 197 2.59 -18.51 -11.58
CA VAL A 197 3.37 -17.36 -11.08
C VAL A 197 3.96 -17.63 -9.70
N LEU A 198 3.12 -17.96 -8.72
CA LEU A 198 3.56 -18.13 -7.33
C LEU A 198 4.64 -19.21 -7.14
N PRO A 199 4.64 -20.35 -7.85
CA PRO A 199 5.70 -21.35 -7.71
C PRO A 199 7.10 -20.83 -8.08
N HIS A 200 7.19 -19.78 -8.91
CA HIS A 200 8.46 -19.18 -9.33
C HIS A 200 8.96 -18.09 -8.35
N LEU A 201 8.15 -17.72 -7.37
CA LEU A 201 8.47 -16.70 -6.35
C LEU A 201 8.80 -17.33 -4.98
N ALA A 202 8.42 -18.59 -4.77
CA ALA A 202 8.74 -19.32 -3.54
C ALA A 202 10.27 -19.46 -3.39
N ARG A 203 10.79 -19.03 -2.21
CA ARG A 203 12.17 -19.24 -1.80
C ARG A 203 12.28 -20.50 -0.94
#